data_ec2d818cbf5d0bdeab9c88d9a325a257
#
_entry.id   ec2d818cbf5d0bdeab9c88d9a325a257
#
_cell.length_a   1.000
_cell.length_b   1.000
_cell.length_c   1.000
_cell.angle_alpha   90.00
_cell.angle_beta   90.00
_cell.angle_gamma   90.00
#
_symmetry.space_group_name_H-M   'P 1'
#
loop_
_entity.id
_entity.type
_entity.pdbx_description
1 polymer ?
#
loop_
_entity_poly.entity_id
_entity_poly.type
_entity_poly.pdbx_seq_one_letter_code
_entity_poly.pdbx_strand_id
1 'polypeptide(L)'
;MKEKILLIWKHLKQGTLKKMWKQTLWIYQYGRRYWKAMILYTLLGLVGTGVSLVSSLISRDLVDIITGHQTGKLVSTFAAMIGFSVANILVSQASGYASTFINLKVDSEIKNDIFAKMLVTDWESLTDYHTGDLVTRWSSDASNISSGILNWIPNLIIYTFRFISALAIVLYYDPTFALFALLGIPFSALLSKPLLKRMRDNNQRSAAMNAKLYGFNQEAFSNIQTIKAFDLIHFYTEKLKSLQKDYVNMKLDFQKMSILTSVLMSIIGFIVSYSCYGWGIYRVWSNAISYGTMTMFLSLSGTLTSSVNSLVSLIPSAISLTISAGRLMDIVEMPQEDYSQDSAVRNFEKQHKSEGIGLNMQDLSYTYHNGTAVFANASIEAYPHEIVALVGPSGEGKTTMLRLILSLLTPQEGSSHICAGADHEHMIDMSPSTRKLFSYVPQGNTMFSGTIAENMRNVKQDATDEEIIEALKLACAWDFVEKLPDGIESIVKERGGGFSEGQAQRLSIARALLRRSPILLLDEATSALDVTTERKVLRNIMQDTYPRTCIVTTHRPTVLNICNRVYAIRDKKCEILNDVEIHEMIQTF
;
A
#
# COMPACT_ATOMS: atom_id res chain seq x y z
N MET A 1 -19.41 27.99 -26.37
CA MET A 1 -19.68 28.02 -24.92
C MET A 1 -20.72 26.97 -24.52
N LYS A 2 -21.85 26.82 -25.22
CA LYS A 2 -22.89 25.79 -24.94
C LYS A 2 -22.38 24.35 -25.01
N GLU A 3 -21.57 23.98 -25.99
CA GLU A 3 -21.00 22.61 -26.08
C GLU A 3 -20.03 22.28 -24.93
N LYS A 4 -19.25 23.25 -24.45
CA LYS A 4 -18.37 23.04 -23.30
C LYS A 4 -19.14 22.88 -21.98
N ILE A 5 -20.23 23.61 -21.83
CA ILE A 5 -21.15 23.44 -20.69
C ILE A 5 -21.84 22.07 -20.78
N LEU A 6 -22.20 21.62 -21.98
CA LEU A 6 -22.79 20.30 -22.21
C LEU A 6 -21.80 19.15 -21.93
N LEU A 7 -20.52 19.33 -22.24
CA LEU A 7 -19.45 18.36 -21.93
C LEU A 7 -19.17 18.30 -20.43
N ILE A 8 -19.17 19.42 -19.74
CA ILE A 8 -19.09 19.50 -18.27
C ILE A 8 -20.34 18.84 -17.66
N TRP A 9 -21.52 19.12 -18.22
CA TRP A 9 -22.78 18.46 -17.80
C TRP A 9 -22.80 16.94 -18.08
N LYS A 10 -22.19 16.50 -19.16
CA LYS A 10 -22.05 15.08 -19.51
C LYS A 10 -21.10 14.34 -18.57
N HIS A 11 -19.96 14.97 -18.19
CA HIS A 11 -19.09 14.47 -17.12
C HIS A 11 -19.73 14.56 -15.72
N LEU A 12 -20.55 15.58 -15.47
CA LEU A 12 -21.39 15.68 -14.27
C LEU A 12 -22.42 14.56 -14.16
N LYS A 13 -23.01 14.14 -15.29
CA LYS A 13 -24.01 13.05 -15.35
C LYS A 13 -23.40 11.65 -15.26
N GLN A 14 -22.10 11.47 -15.53
CA GLN A 14 -21.40 10.17 -15.51
C GLN A 14 -20.92 9.72 -14.12
N GLY A 15 -21.38 10.34 -13.04
CA GLY A 15 -21.01 9.91 -11.67
C GLY A 15 -19.60 10.22 -11.22
N THR A 16 -18.74 10.79 -12.11
CA THR A 16 -17.33 11.12 -11.79
C THR A 16 -17.21 12.12 -10.65
N LEU A 17 -18.10 13.11 -10.56
CA LEU A 17 -18.10 14.07 -9.44
C LEU A 17 -18.53 13.41 -8.12
N LYS A 18 -19.48 12.49 -8.16
CA LYS A 18 -19.90 11.75 -6.97
C LYS A 18 -18.74 10.86 -6.46
N LYS A 19 -18.00 10.24 -7.38
CA LYS A 19 -16.79 9.44 -7.04
C LYS A 19 -15.69 10.34 -6.47
N MET A 20 -15.39 11.47 -7.09
CA MET A 20 -14.42 12.44 -6.57
C MET A 20 -14.83 13.00 -5.21
N TRP A 21 -16.12 13.28 -5.01
CA TRP A 21 -16.63 13.74 -3.72
C TRP A 21 -16.45 12.69 -2.63
N LYS A 22 -16.77 11.42 -2.92
CA LYS A 22 -16.54 10.30 -2.00
C LYS A 22 -15.07 10.17 -1.63
N GLN A 23 -14.18 10.26 -2.60
CA GLN A 23 -12.72 10.25 -2.40
C GLN A 23 -12.25 11.43 -1.53
N THR A 24 -12.74 12.63 -1.81
CA THR A 24 -12.42 13.82 -1.00
C THR A 24 -12.93 13.69 0.43
N LEU A 25 -14.11 13.12 0.63
CA LEU A 25 -14.69 12.89 1.95
C LEU A 25 -13.89 11.86 2.75
N TRP A 26 -13.41 10.81 2.09
CA TRP A 26 -12.53 9.81 2.68
C TRP A 26 -11.17 10.42 3.09
N ILE A 27 -10.55 11.22 2.24
CA ILE A 27 -9.33 11.98 2.56
C ILE A 27 -9.56 12.89 3.78
N TYR A 28 -10.72 13.57 3.82
CA TYR A 28 -11.08 14.46 4.93
C TYR A 28 -11.18 13.73 6.27
N GLN A 29 -11.61 12.46 6.30
CA GLN A 29 -11.66 11.67 7.54
C GLN A 29 -10.29 11.53 8.19
N TYR A 30 -9.23 11.29 7.40
CA TYR A 30 -7.85 11.27 7.90
C TYR A 30 -7.39 12.68 8.29
N GLY A 31 -7.65 13.69 7.46
CA GLY A 31 -7.29 15.08 7.76
C GLY A 31 -7.93 15.60 9.05
N ARG A 32 -9.17 15.20 9.35
CA ARG A 32 -9.90 15.62 10.54
C ARG A 32 -9.20 15.20 11.84
N ARG A 33 -8.46 14.11 11.87
CA ARG A 33 -7.68 13.70 13.05
C ARG A 33 -6.59 14.70 13.42
N TYR A 34 -6.05 15.41 12.41
CA TYR A 34 -4.93 16.34 12.54
C TYR A 34 -5.34 17.81 12.41
N TRP A 35 -6.63 18.13 12.58
CA TRP A 35 -7.15 19.48 12.34
C TRP A 35 -6.41 20.56 13.16
N LYS A 36 -6.03 20.27 14.43
CA LYS A 36 -5.27 21.21 15.28
C LYS A 36 -3.90 21.53 14.71
N ALA A 37 -3.20 20.51 14.21
CA ALA A 37 -1.89 20.69 13.60
C ALA A 37 -1.99 21.39 12.23
N MET A 38 -3.04 21.10 11.45
CA MET A 38 -3.32 21.80 10.19
C MET A 38 -3.63 23.29 10.41
N ILE A 39 -4.38 23.61 11.48
CA ILE A 39 -4.63 25.02 11.87
C ILE A 39 -3.33 25.69 12.28
N LEU A 40 -2.49 25.05 13.10
CA LEU A 40 -1.20 25.60 13.49
C LEU A 40 -0.31 25.88 12.27
N TYR A 41 -0.21 24.93 11.35
CA TYR A 41 0.53 25.13 10.09
C TYR A 41 -0.04 26.28 9.25
N THR A 42 -1.37 26.34 9.11
CA THR A 42 -2.04 27.41 8.38
C THR A 42 -1.78 28.78 9.04
N LEU A 43 -1.89 28.86 10.37
CA LEU A 43 -1.60 30.10 11.11
C LEU A 43 -0.15 30.54 10.94
N LEU A 44 0.82 29.62 11.01
CA LEU A 44 2.22 29.93 10.75
C LEU A 44 2.42 30.46 9.33
N GLY A 45 1.74 29.89 8.33
CA GLY A 45 1.78 30.34 6.96
C GLY A 45 1.15 31.74 6.77
N LEU A 46 0.04 32.01 7.47
CA LEU A 46 -0.60 33.33 7.47
C LEU A 46 0.30 34.38 8.15
N VAL A 47 0.88 34.06 9.30
CA VAL A 47 1.85 34.93 9.99
C VAL A 47 3.07 35.20 9.11
N GLY A 48 3.65 34.16 8.48
CA GLY A 48 4.76 34.32 7.54
C GLY A 48 4.41 35.23 6.35
N THR A 49 3.19 35.09 5.83
CA THR A 49 2.68 36.01 4.80
C THR A 49 2.59 37.44 5.31
N GLY A 50 2.04 37.65 6.51
CA GLY A 50 1.95 38.98 7.13
C GLY A 50 3.32 39.61 7.35
N VAL A 51 4.27 38.85 7.90
CA VAL A 51 5.67 39.31 8.08
C VAL A 51 6.31 39.70 6.75
N SER A 52 6.11 38.91 5.69
CA SER A 52 6.62 39.20 4.35
C SER A 52 6.04 40.50 3.76
N LEU A 53 4.73 40.74 3.94
CA LEU A 53 4.06 41.95 3.48
C LEU A 53 4.52 43.20 4.26
N VAL A 54 4.66 43.09 5.59
CA VAL A 54 5.20 44.14 6.45
C VAL A 54 6.65 44.49 6.05
N SER A 55 7.46 43.46 5.74
CA SER A 55 8.82 43.67 5.24
C SER A 55 8.85 44.47 3.92
N SER A 56 7.87 44.24 3.03
CA SER A 56 7.74 45.03 1.80
C SER A 56 7.36 46.50 2.06
N LEU A 57 6.52 46.76 3.09
CA LEU A 57 6.18 48.12 3.51
C LEU A 57 7.37 48.85 4.13
N ILE A 58 8.13 48.17 5.00
CA ILE A 58 9.35 48.70 5.61
C ILE A 58 10.42 49.01 4.54
N SER A 59 10.54 48.12 3.54
CA SER A 59 11.44 48.37 2.39
C SER A 59 11.05 49.60 1.61
N ARG A 60 9.74 49.85 1.42
CA ARG A 60 9.24 51.13 0.84
C ARG A 60 9.70 52.33 1.65
N ASP A 61 9.43 52.29 2.97
CA ASP A 61 9.76 53.42 3.86
C ASP A 61 11.27 53.67 3.90
N LEU A 62 12.10 52.62 3.85
CA LEU A 62 13.55 52.75 3.80
C LEU A 62 14.00 53.49 2.53
N VAL A 63 13.46 53.12 1.36
CA VAL A 63 13.77 53.77 0.09
C VAL A 63 13.34 55.23 0.11
N ASP A 64 12.16 55.54 0.64
CA ASP A 64 11.66 56.92 0.73
C ASP A 64 12.48 57.81 1.71
N ILE A 65 12.97 57.23 2.81
CA ILE A 65 13.89 57.91 3.75
C ILE A 65 15.24 58.23 3.05
N ILE A 66 15.78 57.28 2.27
CA ILE A 66 17.05 57.47 1.57
C ILE A 66 16.89 58.54 0.50
N THR A 67 15.85 58.50 -0.31
CA THR A 67 15.60 59.47 -1.39
C THR A 67 15.20 60.85 -0.89
N GLY A 68 14.57 60.90 0.29
CA GLY A 68 14.19 62.17 0.97
C GLY A 68 15.26 62.72 1.93
N HIS A 69 16.45 62.10 2.00
CA HIS A 69 17.58 62.49 2.90
C HIS A 69 17.21 62.61 4.38
N GLN A 70 16.25 61.80 4.87
CA GLN A 70 15.80 61.79 6.28
C GLN A 70 16.70 60.90 7.15
N THR A 71 17.91 61.35 7.47
CA THR A 71 18.94 60.53 8.15
C THR A 71 18.54 60.04 9.57
N GLY A 72 17.67 60.77 10.28
CA GLY A 72 17.27 60.46 11.66
C GLY A 72 16.48 59.16 11.87
N LYS A 73 15.86 58.63 10.80
CA LYS A 73 15.07 57.38 10.84
C LYS A 73 15.74 56.19 10.13
N LEU A 74 16.87 56.42 9.48
CA LEU A 74 17.54 55.43 8.63
C LEU A 74 17.92 54.16 9.41
N VAL A 75 18.61 54.34 10.55
CA VAL A 75 19.13 53.21 11.34
C VAL A 75 17.98 52.36 11.91
N SER A 76 16.92 53.01 12.44
CA SER A 76 15.78 52.29 13.03
C SER A 76 14.98 51.51 11.99
N THR A 77 14.78 52.06 10.80
CA THR A 77 14.06 51.40 9.70
C THR A 77 14.89 50.24 9.11
N PHE A 78 16.21 50.42 9.00
CA PHE A 78 17.12 49.37 8.56
C PHE A 78 17.20 48.22 9.56
N ALA A 79 17.27 48.53 10.88
CA ALA A 79 17.21 47.52 11.93
C ALA A 79 15.87 46.76 11.94
N ALA A 80 14.74 47.47 11.73
CA ALA A 80 13.44 46.82 11.59
C ALA A 80 13.39 45.88 10.37
N MET A 81 13.93 46.29 9.20
CA MET A 81 14.00 45.48 8.00
C MET A 81 14.77 44.18 8.26
N ILE A 82 15.92 44.24 8.94
CA ILE A 82 16.69 43.04 9.33
C ILE A 82 15.88 42.18 10.28
N GLY A 83 15.27 42.77 11.31
CA GLY A 83 14.45 42.08 12.29
C GLY A 83 13.30 41.31 11.66
N PHE A 84 12.54 41.92 10.77
CA PHE A 84 11.45 41.29 10.03
C PHE A 84 11.95 40.22 9.06
N SER A 85 13.12 40.41 8.42
CA SER A 85 13.73 39.42 7.56
C SER A 85 14.15 38.15 8.36
N VAL A 86 14.78 38.34 9.51
CA VAL A 86 15.12 37.22 10.42
C VAL A 86 13.84 36.53 10.92
N ALA A 87 12.84 37.29 11.34
CA ALA A 87 11.54 36.74 11.75
C ALA A 87 10.89 35.90 10.63
N ASN A 88 10.95 36.38 9.39
CA ASN A 88 10.42 35.64 8.23
C ASN A 88 11.15 34.31 8.02
N ILE A 89 12.48 34.29 8.14
CA ILE A 89 13.27 33.06 8.07
C ILE A 89 12.84 32.09 9.18
N LEU A 90 12.76 32.55 10.44
CA LEU A 90 12.40 31.71 11.58
C LEU A 90 10.98 31.13 11.42
N VAL A 91 10.01 31.96 11.04
CA VAL A 91 8.63 31.50 10.80
C VAL A 91 8.56 30.50 9.64
N SER A 92 9.33 30.73 8.56
CA SER A 92 9.40 29.82 7.43
C SER A 92 9.98 28.46 7.82
N GLN A 93 11.07 28.44 8.61
CA GLN A 93 11.67 27.19 9.10
C GLN A 93 10.75 26.47 10.08
N ALA A 94 10.09 27.20 10.99
CA ALA A 94 9.11 26.62 11.90
C ALA A 94 7.92 26.00 11.15
N SER A 95 7.43 26.69 10.12
CA SER A 95 6.36 26.18 9.23
C SER A 95 6.82 24.93 8.47
N GLY A 96 8.05 24.93 7.95
CA GLY A 96 8.65 23.77 7.27
C GLY A 96 8.78 22.56 8.18
N TYR A 97 9.27 22.77 9.41
CA TYR A 97 9.36 21.70 10.40
C TYR A 97 7.98 21.15 10.79
N ALA A 98 7.00 22.02 11.06
CA ALA A 98 5.63 21.63 11.37
C ALA A 98 5.01 20.81 10.23
N SER A 99 5.19 21.25 8.98
CA SER A 99 4.72 20.52 7.80
C SER A 99 5.32 19.13 7.71
N THR A 100 6.64 19.01 7.85
CA THR A 100 7.34 17.72 7.77
C THR A 100 6.91 16.78 8.90
N PHE A 101 6.83 17.28 10.14
CA PHE A 101 6.41 16.49 11.30
C PHE A 101 4.99 15.91 11.11
N ILE A 102 4.04 16.77 10.68
CA ILE A 102 2.66 16.34 10.47
C ILE A 102 2.59 15.34 9.32
N ASN A 103 3.30 15.61 8.21
CA ASN A 103 3.32 14.73 7.05
C ASN A 103 3.80 13.32 7.41
N LEU A 104 4.92 13.20 8.13
CA LEU A 104 5.47 11.91 8.55
C LEU A 104 4.51 11.15 9.47
N LYS A 105 3.85 11.86 10.40
CA LYS A 105 2.92 11.24 11.33
C LYS A 105 1.65 10.76 10.64
N VAL A 106 1.09 11.57 9.74
CA VAL A 106 -0.09 11.20 8.93
C VAL A 106 0.25 10.04 7.99
N ASP A 107 1.43 10.06 7.35
CA ASP A 107 1.90 9.00 6.46
C ASP A 107 1.99 7.66 7.20
N SER A 108 2.62 7.66 8.37
CA SER A 108 2.74 6.45 9.20
C SER A 108 1.37 5.91 9.64
N GLU A 109 0.44 6.78 10.02
CA GLU A 109 -0.90 6.34 10.46
C GLU A 109 -1.72 5.77 9.29
N ILE A 110 -1.69 6.44 8.12
CA ILE A 110 -2.39 5.93 6.93
C ILE A 110 -1.80 4.56 6.53
N LYS A 111 -0.47 4.42 6.51
CA LYS A 111 0.19 3.16 6.16
C LYS A 111 -0.17 2.03 7.13
N ASN A 112 -0.20 2.32 8.43
CA ASN A 112 -0.58 1.33 9.44
C ASN A 112 -2.05 0.91 9.30
N ASP A 113 -2.95 1.87 9.08
CA ASP A 113 -4.39 1.60 8.90
C ASP A 113 -4.66 0.79 7.63
N ILE A 114 -4.02 1.16 6.50
CA ILE A 114 -4.14 0.43 5.23
C ILE A 114 -3.56 -0.98 5.36
N PHE A 115 -2.38 -1.13 5.98
CA PHE A 115 -1.77 -2.43 6.19
C PHE A 115 -2.65 -3.35 7.05
N ALA A 116 -3.18 -2.84 8.16
CA ALA A 116 -4.10 -3.58 9.01
C ALA A 116 -5.36 -4.01 8.25
N LYS A 117 -5.91 -3.13 7.40
CA LYS A 117 -7.07 -3.47 6.56
C LYS A 117 -6.75 -4.51 5.49
N MET A 118 -5.59 -4.42 4.84
CA MET A 118 -5.14 -5.43 3.88
C MET A 118 -5.05 -6.82 4.53
N LEU A 119 -4.59 -6.91 5.78
CA LEU A 119 -4.46 -8.18 6.48
C LEU A 119 -5.79 -8.86 6.84
N VAL A 120 -6.87 -8.08 6.95
CA VAL A 120 -8.23 -8.61 7.22
C VAL A 120 -9.13 -8.61 5.98
N THR A 121 -8.59 -8.24 4.82
CA THR A 121 -9.33 -8.31 3.54
C THR A 121 -9.45 -9.77 3.10
N ASP A 122 -10.58 -10.11 2.49
CA ASP A 122 -10.81 -11.41 1.89
C ASP A 122 -9.65 -11.84 0.97
N TRP A 123 -9.18 -13.07 1.19
CA TRP A 123 -7.99 -13.57 0.52
C TRP A 123 -8.16 -13.68 -1.01
N GLU A 124 -9.32 -14.12 -1.49
CA GLU A 124 -9.58 -14.27 -2.93
C GLU A 124 -9.52 -12.92 -3.63
N SER A 125 -10.18 -11.90 -3.06
CA SER A 125 -10.16 -10.52 -3.58
C SER A 125 -8.75 -9.94 -3.64
N LEU A 126 -7.87 -10.27 -2.69
CA LEU A 126 -6.48 -9.80 -2.72
C LEU A 126 -5.64 -10.49 -3.79
N THR A 127 -5.92 -11.76 -4.12
CA THR A 127 -5.16 -12.49 -5.14
C THR A 127 -5.37 -11.98 -6.56
N ASP A 128 -6.42 -11.20 -6.82
CA ASP A 128 -6.63 -10.51 -8.09
C ASP A 128 -5.59 -9.40 -8.34
N TYR A 129 -4.87 -8.98 -7.30
CA TYR A 129 -3.84 -7.95 -7.38
C TYR A 129 -2.43 -8.53 -7.36
N HIS A 130 -1.57 -8.01 -8.21
CA HIS A 130 -0.15 -8.31 -8.10
C HIS A 130 0.45 -7.71 -6.83
N THR A 131 1.32 -8.45 -6.15
CA THR A 131 2.01 -8.00 -4.92
C THR A 131 2.68 -6.64 -5.08
N GLY A 132 3.30 -6.37 -6.24
CA GLY A 132 3.92 -5.07 -6.54
C GLY A 132 2.92 -3.91 -6.61
N ASP A 133 1.67 -4.16 -7.05
CA ASP A 133 0.61 -3.14 -7.03
C ASP A 133 0.14 -2.86 -5.60
N LEU A 134 -0.04 -3.89 -4.78
CA LEU A 134 -0.38 -3.73 -3.35
C LEU A 134 0.69 -2.92 -2.61
N VAL A 135 1.97 -3.24 -2.80
CA VAL A 135 3.09 -2.49 -2.20
C VAL A 135 3.12 -1.04 -2.68
N THR A 136 2.86 -0.79 -3.97
CA THR A 136 2.81 0.57 -4.53
C THR A 136 1.66 1.38 -3.94
N ARG A 137 0.49 0.77 -3.79
CA ARG A 137 -0.68 1.40 -3.16
C ARG A 137 -0.41 1.72 -1.70
N TRP A 138 0.09 0.76 -0.94
CA TRP A 138 0.43 0.94 0.47
C TRP A 138 1.52 2.00 0.70
N SER A 139 2.58 2.03 -0.12
CA SER A 139 3.72 2.94 0.08
C SER A 139 3.50 4.29 -0.61
N SER A 140 3.35 4.27 -1.93
CA SER A 140 3.38 5.47 -2.79
C SER A 140 2.07 6.25 -2.74
N ASP A 141 0.92 5.55 -2.87
CA ASP A 141 -0.38 6.22 -2.86
C ASP A 141 -0.71 6.75 -1.46
N ALA A 142 -0.36 6.02 -0.39
CA ALA A 142 -0.52 6.51 0.99
C ALA A 142 0.31 7.78 1.24
N SER A 143 1.58 7.80 0.82
CA SER A 143 2.45 8.99 0.96
C SER A 143 1.96 10.17 0.13
N ASN A 144 1.36 9.91 -1.05
CA ASN A 144 0.76 10.96 -1.88
C ASN A 144 -0.45 11.59 -1.18
N ILE A 145 -1.27 10.78 -0.49
CA ILE A 145 -2.41 11.28 0.27
C ILE A 145 -1.97 12.08 1.50
N SER A 146 -1.00 11.59 2.27
CA SER A 146 -0.52 12.30 3.45
C SER A 146 0.05 13.67 3.09
N SER A 147 0.87 13.72 2.05
CA SER A 147 1.42 14.98 1.52
C SER A 147 0.31 15.89 0.99
N GLY A 148 -0.70 15.32 0.33
CA GLY A 148 -1.81 16.06 -0.24
C GLY A 148 -2.71 16.71 0.80
N ILE A 149 -2.99 16.05 1.92
CA ILE A 149 -3.81 16.60 3.01
C ILE A 149 -3.25 17.93 3.50
N LEU A 150 -1.93 18.01 3.69
CA LEU A 150 -1.26 19.22 4.16
C LEU A 150 -1.10 20.26 3.05
N ASN A 151 -0.76 19.81 1.85
CA ASN A 151 -0.41 20.72 0.76
C ASN A 151 -1.64 21.33 0.08
N TRP A 152 -2.83 20.76 0.21
CA TRP A 152 -3.99 21.25 -0.53
C TRP A 152 -4.80 22.29 0.25
N ILE A 153 -5.45 21.91 1.36
CA ILE A 153 -6.35 22.81 2.10
C ILE A 153 -5.59 23.97 2.77
N PRO A 154 -4.51 23.73 3.55
CA PRO A 154 -3.77 24.82 4.17
C PRO A 154 -3.15 25.78 3.16
N ASN A 155 -2.52 25.25 2.10
CA ASN A 155 -1.87 26.08 1.09
C ASN A 155 -2.88 26.85 0.24
N LEU A 156 -4.08 26.30 -0.01
CA LEU A 156 -5.16 27.04 -0.66
C LEU A 156 -5.51 28.31 0.15
N ILE A 157 -5.65 28.17 1.47
CA ILE A 157 -5.94 29.30 2.37
C ILE A 157 -4.78 30.30 2.39
N ILE A 158 -3.54 29.82 2.55
CA ILE A 158 -2.34 30.66 2.62
C ILE A 158 -2.14 31.44 1.32
N TYR A 159 -2.21 30.77 0.17
CA TYR A 159 -2.00 31.44 -1.13
C TYR A 159 -3.13 32.39 -1.50
N THR A 160 -4.38 32.05 -1.13
CA THR A 160 -5.52 32.96 -1.32
C THR A 160 -5.39 34.19 -0.43
N PHE A 161 -5.03 34.01 0.84
CA PHE A 161 -4.78 35.12 1.76
C PHE A 161 -3.63 35.99 1.27
N ARG A 162 -2.52 35.40 0.84
CA ARG A 162 -1.36 36.10 0.28
C ARG A 162 -1.74 36.93 -0.95
N PHE A 163 -2.56 36.37 -1.84
CA PHE A 163 -3.06 37.05 -3.01
C PHE A 163 -3.97 38.23 -2.64
N ILE A 164 -4.98 38.00 -1.78
CA ILE A 164 -5.94 39.03 -1.37
C ILE A 164 -5.23 40.18 -0.61
N SER A 165 -4.34 39.84 0.32
CA SER A 165 -3.61 40.83 1.12
C SER A 165 -2.67 41.69 0.27
N ALA A 166 -1.92 41.06 -0.66
CA ALA A 166 -1.07 41.80 -1.59
C ALA A 166 -1.89 42.70 -2.51
N LEU A 167 -3.03 42.23 -3.03
CA LEU A 167 -3.94 43.00 -3.85
C LEU A 167 -4.55 44.17 -3.07
N ALA A 168 -4.96 43.95 -1.81
CA ALA A 168 -5.51 45.02 -0.97
C ALA A 168 -4.49 46.15 -0.74
N ILE A 169 -3.22 45.82 -0.50
CA ILE A 169 -2.15 46.83 -0.35
C ILE A 169 -1.98 47.60 -1.66
N VAL A 170 -1.94 46.94 -2.80
CA VAL A 170 -1.80 47.60 -4.12
C VAL A 170 -2.97 48.56 -4.37
N LEU A 171 -4.22 48.10 -4.12
CA LEU A 171 -5.43 48.91 -4.30
C LEU A 171 -5.48 50.13 -3.35
N TYR A 172 -4.97 49.98 -2.13
CA TYR A 172 -4.94 51.07 -1.15
C TYR A 172 -4.01 52.21 -1.57
N TYR A 173 -2.84 51.89 -2.13
CA TYR A 173 -1.85 52.93 -2.51
C TYR A 173 -2.09 53.50 -3.91
N ASP A 174 -2.39 52.67 -4.90
CA ASP A 174 -2.72 53.10 -6.25
C ASP A 174 -3.51 52.02 -7.02
N PRO A 175 -4.84 52.19 -7.17
CA PRO A 175 -5.69 51.22 -7.89
C PRO A 175 -5.27 50.99 -9.34
N THR A 176 -4.60 51.91 -9.99
CA THR A 176 -4.19 51.79 -11.40
C THR A 176 -3.12 50.71 -11.58
N PHE A 177 -2.27 50.49 -10.58
CA PHE A 177 -1.29 49.42 -10.58
C PHE A 177 -1.93 48.02 -10.57
N ALA A 178 -3.07 47.86 -9.89
CA ALA A 178 -3.78 46.61 -9.85
C ALA A 178 -4.17 46.13 -11.27
N LEU A 179 -4.50 47.03 -12.16
CA LEU A 179 -4.82 46.73 -13.55
C LEU A 179 -3.66 46.03 -14.26
N PHE A 180 -2.44 46.57 -14.13
CA PHE A 180 -1.24 46.00 -14.75
C PHE A 180 -0.81 44.67 -14.06
N ALA A 181 -0.87 44.63 -12.75
CA ALA A 181 -0.52 43.42 -11.99
C ALA A 181 -1.48 42.23 -12.27
N LEU A 182 -2.76 42.54 -12.52
CA LEU A 182 -3.78 41.50 -12.82
C LEU A 182 -3.82 41.10 -14.30
N LEU A 183 -3.21 41.85 -15.21
CA LEU A 183 -3.16 41.53 -16.64
C LEU A 183 -2.60 40.12 -16.93
N GLY A 184 -1.63 39.67 -16.14
CA GLY A 184 -1.04 38.33 -16.29
C GLY A 184 -1.97 37.16 -15.98
N ILE A 185 -3.02 37.37 -15.16
CA ILE A 185 -3.90 36.29 -14.68
C ILE A 185 -4.69 35.62 -15.81
N PRO A 186 -5.42 36.37 -16.70
CA PRO A 186 -6.15 35.74 -17.78
C PRO A 186 -5.23 35.02 -18.78
N PHE A 187 -4.04 35.55 -19.02
CA PHE A 187 -3.05 34.92 -19.90
C PHE A 187 -2.48 33.64 -19.29
N SER A 188 -2.11 33.64 -18.00
CA SER A 188 -1.62 32.47 -17.32
C SER A 188 -2.71 31.38 -17.20
N ALA A 189 -3.96 31.75 -16.93
CA ALA A 189 -5.11 30.86 -16.89
C ALA A 189 -5.43 30.27 -18.28
N LEU A 190 -5.26 31.01 -19.34
CA LEU A 190 -5.47 30.51 -20.71
C LEU A 190 -4.39 29.48 -21.11
N LEU A 191 -3.12 29.77 -20.77
CA LEU A 191 -1.98 28.90 -21.08
C LEU A 191 -1.98 27.63 -20.20
N SER A 192 -2.46 27.70 -18.97
CA SER A 192 -2.47 26.55 -18.06
C SER A 192 -3.40 25.42 -18.51
N LYS A 193 -4.51 25.71 -19.21
CA LYS A 193 -5.49 24.71 -19.65
C LYS A 193 -4.91 23.59 -20.53
N PRO A 194 -4.23 23.86 -21.66
CA PRO A 194 -3.64 22.84 -22.50
C PRO A 194 -2.50 22.09 -21.79
N LEU A 195 -1.79 22.79 -20.91
CA LEU A 195 -0.73 22.20 -20.11
C LEU A 195 -1.28 21.16 -19.13
N LEU A 196 -2.30 21.49 -18.35
CA LEU A 196 -2.94 20.58 -17.40
C LEU A 196 -3.43 19.30 -18.07
N LYS A 197 -4.04 19.39 -19.26
CA LYS A 197 -4.45 18.22 -20.03
C LYS A 197 -3.25 17.35 -20.40
N ARG A 198 -2.19 17.93 -20.94
CA ARG A 198 -0.98 17.20 -21.34
C ARG A 198 -0.21 16.63 -20.14
N MET A 199 -0.16 17.34 -19.02
CA MET A 199 0.41 16.82 -17.78
C MET A 199 -0.34 15.58 -17.29
N ARG A 200 -1.67 15.60 -17.33
CA ARG A 200 -2.49 14.45 -16.97
C ARG A 200 -2.21 13.25 -17.87
N ASP A 201 -2.23 13.45 -19.18
CA ASP A 201 -1.97 12.40 -20.17
C ASP A 201 -0.56 11.82 -19.99
N ASN A 202 0.43 12.68 -19.75
CA ASN A 202 1.81 12.24 -19.50
C ASN A 202 1.97 11.51 -18.16
N ASN A 203 1.30 11.96 -17.10
CA ASN A 203 1.34 11.26 -15.81
C ASN A 203 0.74 9.86 -15.92
N GLN A 204 -0.34 9.69 -16.66
CA GLN A 204 -0.93 8.37 -16.93
C GLN A 204 0.03 7.47 -17.73
N ARG A 205 0.64 8.00 -18.81
CA ARG A 205 1.65 7.26 -19.60
C ARG A 205 2.89 6.91 -18.76
N SER A 206 3.36 7.84 -17.94
CA SER A 206 4.49 7.63 -17.05
C SER A 206 4.20 6.57 -16.00
N ALA A 207 3.01 6.56 -15.41
CA ALA A 207 2.59 5.53 -14.47
C ALA A 207 2.53 4.13 -15.12
N ALA A 208 1.95 4.03 -16.33
CA ALA A 208 1.90 2.79 -17.08
C ALA A 208 3.30 2.28 -17.47
N MET A 209 4.19 3.18 -17.89
CA MET A 209 5.56 2.81 -18.26
C MET A 209 6.40 2.42 -17.03
N ASN A 210 6.24 3.11 -15.91
CA ASN A 210 6.86 2.70 -14.65
C ASN A 210 6.39 1.31 -14.22
N ALA A 211 5.08 1.04 -14.27
CA ALA A 211 4.55 -0.28 -13.94
C ALA A 211 5.16 -1.38 -14.83
N LYS A 212 5.32 -1.11 -16.13
CA LYS A 212 5.96 -2.03 -17.08
C LYS A 212 7.44 -2.28 -16.77
N LEU A 213 8.19 -1.21 -16.42
CA LEU A 213 9.60 -1.33 -16.03
C LEU A 213 9.75 -2.09 -14.70
N TYR A 214 8.94 -1.76 -13.70
CA TYR A 214 8.95 -2.45 -12.41
C TYR A 214 8.60 -3.93 -12.55
N GLY A 215 7.54 -4.25 -13.32
CA GLY A 215 7.15 -5.63 -13.61
C GLY A 215 8.26 -6.41 -14.30
N PHE A 216 8.89 -5.82 -15.32
CA PHE A 216 10.03 -6.43 -16.01
C PHE A 216 11.23 -6.67 -15.07
N ASN A 217 11.58 -5.68 -14.25
CA ASN A 217 12.69 -5.82 -13.30
C ASN A 217 12.39 -6.88 -12.23
N GLN A 218 11.17 -6.91 -11.69
CA GLN A 218 10.75 -7.92 -10.72
C GLN A 218 10.81 -9.33 -11.33
N GLU A 219 10.30 -9.51 -12.55
CA GLU A 219 10.36 -10.77 -13.28
C GLU A 219 11.81 -11.21 -13.52
N ALA A 220 12.67 -10.30 -13.98
CA ALA A 220 14.07 -10.59 -14.24
C ALA A 220 14.84 -10.98 -12.97
N PHE A 221 14.65 -10.26 -11.87
CA PHE A 221 15.32 -10.57 -10.59
C PHE A 221 14.77 -11.85 -9.95
N SER A 222 13.48 -12.10 -10.03
CA SER A 222 12.87 -13.34 -9.51
C SER A 222 13.35 -14.58 -10.28
N ASN A 223 13.68 -14.44 -11.56
CA ASN A 223 14.10 -15.52 -12.44
C ASN A 223 15.60 -15.42 -12.83
N ILE A 224 16.43 -14.77 -12.01
CA ILE A 224 17.85 -14.52 -12.35
C ILE A 224 18.64 -15.83 -12.59
N GLN A 225 18.30 -16.89 -11.86
CA GLN A 225 18.89 -18.21 -12.06
C GLN A 225 18.56 -18.76 -13.45
N THR A 226 17.31 -18.67 -13.87
CA THR A 226 16.86 -19.09 -15.21
C THR A 226 17.52 -18.29 -16.31
N ILE A 227 17.60 -16.96 -16.14
CA ILE A 227 18.27 -16.06 -17.09
C ILE A 227 19.73 -16.47 -17.28
N LYS A 228 20.43 -16.79 -16.17
CA LYS A 228 21.82 -17.26 -16.23
C LYS A 228 21.93 -18.67 -16.81
N ALA A 229 21.06 -19.60 -16.42
CA ALA A 229 21.09 -20.98 -16.85
C ALA A 229 20.85 -21.15 -18.37
N PHE A 230 20.01 -20.30 -18.94
CA PHE A 230 19.69 -20.30 -20.38
C PHE A 230 20.50 -19.27 -21.20
N ASP A 231 21.51 -18.63 -20.57
CA ASP A 231 22.34 -17.58 -21.20
C ASP A 231 21.54 -16.43 -21.85
N LEU A 232 20.44 -16.03 -21.19
CA LEU A 232 19.56 -14.97 -21.67
C LEU A 232 20.03 -13.56 -21.28
N ILE A 233 21.28 -13.41 -20.79
CA ILE A 233 21.80 -12.15 -20.24
C ILE A 233 21.71 -11.03 -21.28
N HIS A 234 22.20 -11.30 -22.51
CA HIS A 234 22.17 -10.31 -23.59
C HIS A 234 20.72 -9.92 -23.96
N PHE A 235 19.82 -10.90 -24.11
CA PHE A 235 18.42 -10.67 -24.44
C PHE A 235 17.71 -9.77 -23.40
N TYR A 236 17.83 -10.09 -22.11
CA TYR A 236 17.19 -9.29 -21.06
C TYR A 236 17.81 -7.90 -20.91
N THR A 237 19.13 -7.77 -21.13
CA THR A 237 19.81 -6.47 -21.13
C THR A 237 19.32 -5.58 -22.27
N GLU A 238 19.22 -6.10 -23.50
CA GLU A 238 18.72 -5.33 -24.64
C GLU A 238 17.22 -4.99 -24.49
N LYS A 239 16.43 -5.90 -23.96
CA LYS A 239 15.01 -5.64 -23.66
C LYS A 239 14.85 -4.53 -22.62
N LEU A 240 15.67 -4.53 -21.55
CA LEU A 240 15.69 -3.44 -20.57
C LEU A 240 16.12 -2.11 -21.19
N LYS A 241 17.18 -2.10 -22.02
CA LYS A 241 17.63 -0.89 -22.71
C LYS A 241 16.53 -0.31 -23.62
N SER A 242 15.80 -1.16 -24.33
CA SER A 242 14.67 -0.73 -25.15
C SER A 242 13.57 -0.07 -24.31
N LEU A 243 13.15 -0.71 -23.20
CA LEU A 243 12.15 -0.17 -22.30
C LEU A 243 12.60 1.16 -21.67
N GLN A 244 13.88 1.24 -21.27
CA GLN A 244 14.46 2.47 -20.73
C GLN A 244 14.52 3.58 -21.76
N LYS A 245 14.86 3.26 -23.03
CA LYS A 245 14.87 4.22 -24.14
C LYS A 245 13.47 4.83 -24.34
N ASP A 246 12.44 4.00 -24.35
CA ASP A 246 11.05 4.46 -24.49
C ASP A 246 10.65 5.36 -23.32
N TYR A 247 11.02 4.98 -22.11
CA TYR A 247 10.80 5.78 -20.90
C TYR A 247 11.51 7.13 -20.96
N VAL A 248 12.80 7.14 -21.33
CA VAL A 248 13.59 8.36 -21.46
C VAL A 248 13.01 9.29 -22.52
N ASN A 249 12.67 8.77 -23.70
CA ASN A 249 12.06 9.55 -24.77
C ASN A 249 10.74 10.20 -24.32
N MET A 250 9.88 9.43 -23.67
CA MET A 250 8.62 9.94 -23.12
C MET A 250 8.86 11.05 -22.08
N LYS A 251 9.83 10.88 -21.18
CA LYS A 251 10.18 11.90 -20.17
C LYS A 251 10.78 13.14 -20.78
N LEU A 252 11.65 12.99 -21.79
CA LEU A 252 12.24 14.12 -22.52
C LEU A 252 11.19 14.92 -23.27
N ASP A 253 10.24 14.26 -23.94
CA ASP A 253 9.16 14.96 -24.65
C ASP A 253 8.24 15.74 -23.68
N PHE A 254 7.98 15.16 -22.50
CA PHE A 254 7.29 15.90 -21.45
C PHE A 254 8.12 17.08 -20.93
N GLN A 255 9.43 16.88 -20.73
CA GLN A 255 10.31 17.95 -20.26
C GLN A 255 10.42 19.09 -21.27
N LYS A 256 10.49 18.81 -22.57
CA LYS A 256 10.44 19.85 -23.63
C LYS A 256 9.17 20.69 -23.52
N MET A 257 8.01 20.03 -23.31
CA MET A 257 6.75 20.72 -23.11
C MET A 257 6.71 21.54 -21.82
N SER A 258 7.27 21.01 -20.74
CA SER A 258 7.38 21.71 -19.46
C SER A 258 8.26 22.95 -19.58
N ILE A 259 9.40 22.83 -20.26
CA ILE A 259 10.30 23.96 -20.54
C ILE A 259 9.59 25.03 -21.38
N LEU A 260 8.95 24.63 -22.49
CA LEU A 260 8.21 25.57 -23.33
C LEU A 260 7.17 26.34 -22.53
N THR A 261 6.42 25.64 -21.68
CA THR A 261 5.42 26.27 -20.82
C THR A 261 6.03 27.20 -19.79
N SER A 262 7.13 26.76 -19.15
CA SER A 262 7.86 27.60 -18.17
C SER A 262 8.39 28.87 -18.83
N VAL A 263 8.94 28.76 -20.04
CA VAL A 263 9.41 29.91 -20.82
C VAL A 263 8.26 30.87 -21.15
N LEU A 264 7.13 30.35 -21.64
CA LEU A 264 5.96 31.16 -21.94
C LEU A 264 5.40 31.86 -20.68
N MET A 265 5.32 31.13 -19.55
CA MET A 265 4.90 31.74 -18.28
C MET A 265 5.89 32.80 -17.78
N SER A 266 7.19 32.57 -17.95
CA SER A 266 8.22 33.56 -17.63
C SER A 266 8.10 34.83 -18.51
N ILE A 267 7.84 34.65 -19.81
CA ILE A 267 7.61 35.81 -20.73
C ILE A 267 6.39 36.62 -20.29
N ILE A 268 5.29 35.97 -19.92
CA ILE A 268 4.12 36.66 -19.35
C ILE A 268 4.50 37.38 -18.07
N GLY A 269 5.25 36.74 -17.18
CA GLY A 269 5.77 37.38 -15.96
C GLY A 269 6.63 38.59 -16.23
N PHE A 270 7.51 38.55 -17.25
CA PHE A 270 8.30 39.68 -17.69
C PHE A 270 7.42 40.83 -18.24
N ILE A 271 6.47 40.49 -19.12
CA ILE A 271 5.55 41.52 -19.68
C ILE A 271 4.81 42.24 -18.55
N VAL A 272 4.26 41.51 -17.59
CA VAL A 272 3.57 42.08 -16.42
C VAL A 272 4.52 42.92 -15.59
N SER A 273 5.72 42.41 -15.27
CA SER A 273 6.71 43.09 -14.44
C SER A 273 7.19 44.41 -15.12
N TYR A 274 7.55 44.36 -16.40
CA TYR A 274 7.98 45.53 -17.13
C TYR A 274 6.85 46.51 -17.40
N SER A 275 5.60 46.08 -17.58
CA SER A 275 4.43 46.96 -17.65
C SER A 275 4.20 47.68 -16.32
N CYS A 276 4.29 46.95 -15.19
CA CYS A 276 4.25 47.57 -13.87
C CYS A 276 5.42 48.54 -13.65
N TYR A 277 6.63 48.18 -14.11
CA TYR A 277 7.82 49.02 -13.99
C TYR A 277 7.65 50.31 -14.80
N GLY A 278 7.27 50.23 -16.09
CA GLY A 278 7.04 51.36 -16.96
C GLY A 278 5.94 52.30 -16.44
N TRP A 279 4.82 51.71 -15.97
CA TRP A 279 3.77 52.49 -15.32
C TRP A 279 4.26 53.15 -14.04
N GLY A 280 5.06 52.45 -13.24
CA GLY A 280 5.70 52.97 -12.03
C GLY A 280 6.59 54.16 -12.29
N ILE A 281 7.45 54.09 -13.31
CA ILE A 281 8.30 55.22 -13.73
C ILE A 281 7.44 56.43 -14.10
N TYR A 282 6.39 56.25 -14.92
CA TYR A 282 5.48 57.32 -15.30
C TYR A 282 4.81 57.98 -14.09
N ARG A 283 4.34 57.18 -13.13
CA ARG A 283 3.69 57.67 -11.91
C ARG A 283 4.65 58.39 -10.96
N VAL A 284 5.91 57.96 -10.88
CA VAL A 284 6.97 58.67 -10.14
C VAL A 284 7.32 59.99 -10.84
N TRP A 285 7.50 59.95 -12.17
CA TRP A 285 7.77 61.15 -12.96
C TRP A 285 6.65 62.21 -12.85
N SER A 286 5.40 61.77 -12.77
CA SER A 286 4.24 62.65 -12.54
C SER A 286 4.08 63.11 -11.08
N ASN A 287 5.00 62.79 -10.19
CA ASN A 287 4.95 63.02 -8.73
C ASN A 287 3.69 62.44 -8.03
N ALA A 288 3.06 61.41 -8.61
CA ALA A 288 1.87 60.82 -8.05
C ALA A 288 2.19 59.75 -6.98
N ILE A 289 3.36 59.12 -7.05
CA ILE A 289 3.85 58.14 -6.07
C ILE A 289 5.33 58.37 -5.77
N SER A 290 5.79 57.89 -4.59
CA SER A 290 7.21 57.92 -4.23
C SER A 290 8.01 56.78 -4.87
N TYR A 291 9.36 56.89 -4.87
CA TYR A 291 10.26 55.82 -5.31
C TYR A 291 10.08 54.55 -4.49
N GLY A 292 9.93 54.66 -3.17
CA GLY A 292 9.67 53.54 -2.30
C GLY A 292 8.35 52.84 -2.61
N THR A 293 7.30 53.60 -2.93
CA THR A 293 6.02 53.03 -3.36
C THR A 293 6.15 52.25 -4.68
N MET A 294 6.93 52.72 -5.63
CA MET A 294 7.21 52.03 -6.88
C MET A 294 7.94 50.69 -6.62
N THR A 295 8.99 50.67 -5.78
CA THR A 295 9.73 49.46 -5.45
C THR A 295 8.86 48.42 -4.71
N MET A 296 7.99 48.89 -3.81
CA MET A 296 6.99 48.06 -3.15
C MET A 296 6.03 47.40 -4.16
N PHE A 297 5.52 48.16 -5.12
CA PHE A 297 4.63 47.61 -6.15
C PHE A 297 5.28 46.57 -7.04
N LEU A 298 6.56 46.70 -7.38
CA LEU A 298 7.31 45.68 -8.10
C LEU A 298 7.41 44.39 -7.30
N SER A 299 7.70 44.50 -6.00
CA SER A 299 7.74 43.34 -5.08
C SER A 299 6.36 42.65 -4.93
N LEU A 300 5.30 43.45 -4.76
CA LEU A 300 3.93 42.95 -4.64
C LEU A 300 3.40 42.35 -5.95
N SER A 301 3.78 42.90 -7.12
CA SER A 301 3.46 42.32 -8.43
C SER A 301 4.06 40.90 -8.55
N GLY A 302 5.31 40.72 -8.12
CA GLY A 302 5.94 39.39 -8.03
C GLY A 302 5.18 38.46 -7.07
N THR A 303 4.73 39.00 -5.93
CA THR A 303 3.95 38.24 -4.94
C THR A 303 2.58 37.82 -5.49
N LEU A 304 1.88 38.70 -6.20
CA LEU A 304 0.60 38.40 -6.85
C LEU A 304 0.77 37.28 -7.89
N THR A 305 1.76 37.45 -8.79
CA THR A 305 2.06 36.45 -9.84
C THR A 305 2.41 35.10 -9.25
N SER A 306 3.29 35.07 -8.24
CA SER A 306 3.67 33.80 -7.58
C SER A 306 2.51 33.13 -6.84
N SER A 307 1.62 33.93 -6.22
CA SER A 307 0.42 33.42 -5.55
C SER A 307 -0.54 32.74 -6.53
N VAL A 308 -0.77 33.38 -7.69
CA VAL A 308 -1.60 32.79 -8.77
C VAL A 308 -0.98 31.50 -9.30
N ASN A 309 0.33 31.48 -9.57
CA ASN A 309 1.03 30.28 -10.04
C ASN A 309 0.96 29.15 -9.01
N SER A 310 1.09 29.47 -7.72
CA SER A 310 0.95 28.49 -6.62
C SER A 310 -0.48 27.94 -6.53
N LEU A 311 -1.50 28.78 -6.67
CA LEU A 311 -2.91 28.33 -6.72
C LEU A 311 -3.18 27.41 -7.92
N VAL A 312 -2.64 27.75 -9.09
CA VAL A 312 -2.77 26.90 -10.30
C VAL A 312 -2.07 25.55 -10.10
N SER A 313 -0.91 25.53 -9.44
CA SER A 313 -0.16 24.29 -9.18
C SER A 313 -0.85 23.34 -8.20
N LEU A 314 -1.80 23.81 -7.39
CA LEU A 314 -2.61 22.96 -6.53
C LEU A 314 -3.58 22.05 -7.32
N ILE A 315 -3.96 22.43 -8.54
CA ILE A 315 -4.94 21.67 -9.34
C ILE A 315 -4.41 20.27 -9.72
N PRO A 316 -3.19 20.12 -10.30
CA PRO A 316 -2.62 18.79 -10.57
C PRO A 316 -2.44 17.96 -9.31
N SER A 317 -2.05 18.58 -8.21
CA SER A 317 -1.88 17.90 -6.91
C SER A 317 -3.21 17.35 -6.40
N ALA A 318 -4.30 18.10 -6.51
CA ALA A 318 -5.64 17.63 -6.14
C ALA A 318 -6.11 16.45 -7.01
N ILE A 319 -5.82 16.47 -8.31
CA ILE A 319 -6.15 15.36 -9.23
C ILE A 319 -5.34 14.11 -8.84
N SER A 320 -4.04 14.24 -8.62
CA SER A 320 -3.18 13.13 -8.18
C SER A 320 -3.67 12.54 -6.87
N LEU A 321 -4.02 13.38 -5.91
CA LEU A 321 -4.55 13.00 -4.61
C LEU A 321 -5.84 12.17 -4.72
N THR A 322 -6.79 12.60 -5.56
CA THR A 322 -8.05 11.86 -5.76
C THR A 322 -7.82 10.52 -6.47
N ILE A 323 -6.88 10.43 -7.40
CA ILE A 323 -6.53 9.17 -8.06
C ILE A 323 -5.94 8.17 -7.04
N SER A 324 -4.96 8.60 -6.23
CA SER A 324 -4.37 7.76 -5.19
C SER A 324 -5.39 7.33 -4.14
N ALA A 325 -6.28 8.23 -3.73
CA ALA A 325 -7.38 7.90 -2.83
C ALA A 325 -8.32 6.86 -3.42
N GLY A 326 -8.65 6.97 -4.71
CA GLY A 326 -9.49 5.97 -5.39
C GLY A 326 -8.86 4.58 -5.37
N ARG A 327 -7.56 4.48 -5.66
CA ARG A 327 -6.83 3.21 -5.64
C ARG A 327 -6.75 2.58 -4.24
N LEU A 328 -6.59 3.39 -3.20
CA LEU A 328 -6.61 2.88 -1.82
C LEU A 328 -8.01 2.50 -1.36
N MET A 329 -9.03 3.28 -1.75
CA MET A 329 -10.42 2.94 -1.45
C MET A 329 -10.84 1.63 -2.10
N ASP A 330 -10.37 1.32 -3.32
CA ASP A 330 -10.63 0.05 -3.98
C ASP A 330 -10.20 -1.15 -3.09
N ILE A 331 -9.12 -1.03 -2.31
CA ILE A 331 -8.68 -2.07 -1.35
C ILE A 331 -9.51 -2.01 -0.06
N VAL A 332 -9.67 -0.81 0.50
CA VAL A 332 -10.34 -0.63 1.80
C VAL A 332 -11.82 -1.00 1.76
N GLU A 333 -12.46 -0.91 0.58
CA GLU A 333 -13.87 -1.24 0.34
C GLU A 333 -14.07 -2.71 -0.07
N MET A 334 -13.00 -3.51 -0.20
CA MET A 334 -13.13 -4.95 -0.43
C MET A 334 -13.82 -5.63 0.75
N PRO A 335 -14.46 -6.79 0.51
CA PRO A 335 -14.99 -7.62 1.58
C PRO A 335 -13.91 -7.88 2.63
N GLN A 336 -14.27 -7.77 3.89
CA GLN A 336 -13.39 -8.07 5.01
C GLN A 336 -13.80 -9.38 5.67
N GLU A 337 -12.82 -10.12 6.13
CA GLU A 337 -13.05 -11.33 6.90
C GLU A 337 -13.71 -11.02 8.24
N ASP A 338 -14.69 -11.83 8.63
CA ASP A 338 -15.42 -11.68 9.89
C ASP A 338 -14.77 -12.50 11.01
N TYR A 339 -14.24 -11.81 12.00
CA TYR A 339 -13.65 -12.38 13.21
C TYR A 339 -14.57 -12.28 14.45
N SER A 340 -15.85 -12.01 14.27
CA SER A 340 -16.82 -11.85 15.39
C SER A 340 -16.95 -13.10 16.27
N GLN A 341 -16.67 -14.28 15.73
CA GLN A 341 -16.78 -15.56 16.44
C GLN A 341 -15.53 -15.96 17.25
N ASP A 342 -14.52 -15.10 17.35
CA ASP A 342 -13.25 -15.37 18.04
C ASP A 342 -13.42 -15.88 19.48
N SER A 343 -14.35 -15.33 20.25
CA SER A 343 -14.63 -15.75 21.62
C SER A 343 -15.36 -17.09 21.69
N ALA A 344 -16.29 -17.35 20.77
CA ALA A 344 -17.00 -18.62 20.67
C ALA A 344 -16.06 -19.77 20.32
N VAL A 345 -15.15 -19.55 19.36
CA VAL A 345 -14.14 -20.54 18.96
C VAL A 345 -13.19 -20.87 20.10
N ARG A 346 -12.70 -19.87 20.85
CA ARG A 346 -11.84 -20.12 22.02
C ARG A 346 -12.54 -20.89 23.13
N ASN A 347 -13.82 -20.62 23.34
CA ASN A 347 -14.62 -21.36 24.34
C ASN A 347 -14.85 -22.79 23.88
N PHE A 348 -15.18 -22.99 22.61
CA PHE A 348 -15.34 -24.32 22.00
C PHE A 348 -14.06 -25.16 22.15
N GLU A 349 -12.90 -24.61 21.81
CA GLU A 349 -11.61 -25.29 21.97
C GLU A 349 -11.34 -25.72 23.42
N LYS A 350 -11.60 -24.82 24.38
CA LYS A 350 -11.37 -25.09 25.81
C LYS A 350 -12.31 -26.16 26.35
N GLN A 351 -13.58 -26.13 25.95
CA GLN A 351 -14.60 -27.07 26.42
C GLN A 351 -14.38 -28.49 25.89
N HIS A 352 -13.97 -28.60 24.63
CA HIS A 352 -13.87 -29.88 23.92
C HIS A 352 -12.43 -30.37 23.69
N LYS A 353 -11.46 -29.80 24.40
CA LYS A 353 -10.03 -30.16 24.25
C LYS A 353 -9.76 -31.66 24.50
N SER A 354 -10.50 -32.29 25.39
CA SER A 354 -10.34 -33.72 25.75
C SER A 354 -11.06 -34.66 24.78
N GLU A 355 -12.07 -34.19 24.07
CA GLU A 355 -12.87 -35.00 23.14
C GLU A 355 -12.20 -35.08 21.75
N GLY A 356 -11.25 -34.20 21.50
CA GLY A 356 -10.64 -34.02 20.20
C GLY A 356 -11.53 -33.23 19.23
N ILE A 357 -10.89 -32.61 18.24
CA ILE A 357 -11.55 -31.73 17.26
C ILE A 357 -11.33 -32.27 15.86
N GLY A 358 -12.42 -32.42 15.12
CA GLY A 358 -12.47 -32.80 13.72
C GLY A 358 -13.21 -31.78 12.87
N LEU A 359 -13.57 -32.13 11.65
CA LEU A 359 -14.35 -31.32 10.75
C LEU A 359 -15.34 -32.12 9.92
N ASN A 360 -16.42 -31.47 9.54
CA ASN A 360 -17.44 -32.00 8.64
C ASN A 360 -17.86 -30.94 7.64
N MET A 361 -17.67 -31.21 6.35
CA MET A 361 -18.08 -30.35 5.25
C MET A 361 -18.92 -31.17 4.28
N GLN A 362 -20.12 -30.69 3.96
CA GLN A 362 -21.10 -31.41 3.16
C GLN A 362 -21.61 -30.60 1.98
N ASP A 363 -21.74 -31.29 0.84
CA ASP A 363 -22.35 -30.79 -0.40
C ASP A 363 -21.77 -29.44 -0.90
N LEU A 364 -20.45 -29.27 -0.74
CA LEU A 364 -19.76 -28.03 -1.10
C LEU A 364 -19.76 -27.82 -2.60
N SER A 365 -20.16 -26.61 -3.02
CA SER A 365 -19.98 -26.11 -4.37
C SER A 365 -19.13 -24.86 -4.34
N TYR A 366 -18.08 -24.84 -5.16
CA TYR A 366 -17.19 -23.69 -5.23
C TYR A 366 -16.70 -23.38 -6.65
N THR A 367 -16.82 -22.09 -6.99
CA THR A 367 -16.35 -21.52 -8.27
C THR A 367 -15.56 -20.24 -7.98
N TYR A 368 -14.33 -20.14 -8.50
CA TYR A 368 -13.51 -18.95 -8.40
C TYR A 368 -14.15 -17.76 -9.10
N HIS A 369 -13.78 -16.52 -8.73
CA HIS A 369 -14.24 -15.28 -9.36
C HIS A 369 -14.01 -15.24 -10.89
N ASN A 370 -12.98 -15.94 -11.39
CA ASN A 370 -12.70 -16.06 -12.83
C ASN A 370 -13.64 -17.04 -13.57
N GLY A 371 -14.62 -17.64 -12.89
CA GLY A 371 -15.57 -18.58 -13.46
C GLY A 371 -15.12 -20.04 -13.47
N THR A 372 -13.96 -20.37 -12.90
CA THR A 372 -13.48 -21.76 -12.84
C THR A 372 -14.19 -22.52 -11.72
N ALA A 373 -15.10 -23.42 -12.05
CA ALA A 373 -15.78 -24.31 -11.10
C ALA A 373 -14.84 -25.45 -10.69
N VAL A 374 -14.59 -25.57 -9.37
CA VAL A 374 -13.68 -26.58 -8.79
C VAL A 374 -14.45 -27.69 -8.09
N PHE A 375 -15.49 -27.37 -7.36
CA PHE A 375 -16.31 -28.35 -6.65
C PHE A 375 -17.79 -28.22 -6.98
N ALA A 376 -18.46 -29.36 -7.04
CA ALA A 376 -19.91 -29.50 -7.18
C ALA A 376 -20.36 -30.68 -6.31
N ASN A 377 -21.01 -30.40 -5.18
CA ASN A 377 -21.46 -31.36 -4.17
C ASN A 377 -20.29 -32.22 -3.60
N ALA A 378 -19.17 -31.57 -3.25
CA ALA A 378 -18.05 -32.24 -2.62
C ALA A 378 -18.24 -32.32 -1.10
N SER A 379 -17.93 -33.48 -0.50
CA SER A 379 -18.04 -33.67 0.95
C SER A 379 -16.75 -34.27 1.51
N ILE A 380 -16.36 -33.83 2.71
CA ILE A 380 -15.21 -34.34 3.43
C ILE A 380 -15.48 -34.32 4.92
N GLU A 381 -15.10 -35.42 5.60
CA GLU A 381 -15.15 -35.59 7.05
C GLU A 381 -13.78 -36.01 7.57
N ALA A 382 -13.40 -35.48 8.71
CA ALA A 382 -12.22 -35.90 9.46
C ALA A 382 -12.61 -35.98 10.94
N TYR A 383 -12.54 -37.17 11.51
CA TYR A 383 -12.83 -37.37 12.91
C TYR A 383 -11.62 -37.02 13.79
N PRO A 384 -11.84 -36.77 15.09
CA PRO A 384 -10.75 -36.53 16.02
C PRO A 384 -9.66 -37.61 15.95
N HIS A 385 -8.41 -37.16 15.89
CA HIS A 385 -7.20 -38.03 15.88
C HIS A 385 -7.00 -38.89 14.64
N GLU A 386 -7.77 -38.69 13.59
CA GLU A 386 -7.58 -39.36 12.30
C GLU A 386 -6.52 -38.66 11.43
N ILE A 387 -5.88 -39.46 10.59
CA ILE A 387 -5.14 -38.99 9.43
C ILE A 387 -6.00 -39.21 8.19
N VAL A 388 -6.34 -38.13 7.53
CA VAL A 388 -7.12 -38.12 6.29
C VAL A 388 -6.23 -37.68 5.13
N ALA A 389 -6.15 -38.51 4.09
CA ALA A 389 -5.44 -38.18 2.87
C ALA A 389 -6.39 -37.58 1.81
N LEU A 390 -5.95 -36.53 1.14
CA LEU A 390 -6.55 -35.98 -0.08
C LEU A 390 -5.66 -36.34 -1.27
N VAL A 391 -6.17 -37.15 -2.19
CA VAL A 391 -5.46 -37.57 -3.40
C VAL A 391 -6.18 -37.08 -4.66
N GLY A 392 -5.49 -37.08 -5.78
CA GLY A 392 -6.04 -36.69 -7.08
C GLY A 392 -4.98 -36.08 -7.97
N PRO A 393 -5.24 -35.96 -9.28
CA PRO A 393 -4.32 -35.32 -10.21
C PRO A 393 -3.98 -33.88 -9.82
N SER A 394 -2.88 -33.36 -10.37
CA SER A 394 -2.52 -31.95 -10.16
C SER A 394 -3.56 -31.03 -10.83
N GLY A 395 -4.02 -30.01 -10.12
CA GLY A 395 -5.03 -29.06 -10.64
C GLY A 395 -6.48 -29.42 -10.31
N GLU A 396 -6.80 -30.60 -9.78
CA GLU A 396 -8.19 -31.03 -9.48
C GLU A 396 -8.79 -30.34 -8.22
N GLY A 397 -8.02 -29.58 -7.47
CA GLY A 397 -8.58 -28.76 -6.37
C GLY A 397 -8.13 -29.13 -4.95
N LYS A 398 -7.10 -29.99 -4.75
CA LYS A 398 -6.60 -30.36 -3.40
C LYS A 398 -6.28 -29.16 -2.54
N THR A 399 -5.48 -28.22 -3.03
CA THR A 399 -5.15 -26.98 -2.33
C THR A 399 -6.38 -26.07 -2.17
N THR A 400 -7.35 -26.12 -3.10
CA THR A 400 -8.62 -25.39 -2.98
C THR A 400 -9.44 -25.93 -1.82
N MET A 401 -9.50 -27.26 -1.63
CA MET A 401 -10.16 -27.87 -0.49
C MET A 401 -9.53 -27.42 0.84
N LEU A 402 -8.19 -27.41 0.94
CA LEU A 402 -7.52 -26.89 2.14
C LEU A 402 -7.79 -25.40 2.37
N ARG A 403 -7.92 -24.59 1.32
CA ARG A 403 -8.30 -23.17 1.46
C ARG A 403 -9.75 -22.99 1.92
N LEU A 404 -10.67 -23.86 1.50
CA LEU A 404 -12.04 -23.91 2.01
C LEU A 404 -12.06 -24.31 3.49
N ILE A 405 -11.30 -25.33 3.87
CA ILE A 405 -11.14 -25.76 5.27
C ILE A 405 -10.59 -24.62 6.14
N LEU A 406 -9.63 -23.85 5.62
CA LEU A 406 -9.08 -22.67 6.32
C LEU A 406 -10.00 -21.45 6.27
N SER A 407 -11.17 -21.54 5.64
CA SER A 407 -12.04 -20.38 5.40
C SER A 407 -11.29 -19.20 4.74
N LEU A 408 -10.27 -19.48 3.91
CA LEU A 408 -9.66 -18.52 2.99
C LEU A 408 -10.53 -18.32 1.75
N LEU A 409 -11.34 -19.33 1.44
CA LEU A 409 -12.38 -19.31 0.41
C LEU A 409 -13.70 -19.68 1.08
N THR A 410 -14.79 -19.07 0.63
CA THR A 410 -16.14 -19.35 1.14
C THR A 410 -16.92 -20.12 0.09
N PRO A 411 -17.44 -21.33 0.39
CA PRO A 411 -18.25 -22.09 -0.57
C PRO A 411 -19.54 -21.32 -0.90
N GLN A 412 -20.01 -21.45 -2.13
CA GLN A 412 -21.29 -20.85 -2.55
C GLN A 412 -22.48 -21.67 -2.05
N GLU A 413 -22.32 -23.00 -1.92
CA GLU A 413 -23.36 -23.91 -1.43
C GLU A 413 -22.72 -24.96 -0.51
N GLY A 414 -23.55 -25.60 0.31
CA GLY A 414 -23.16 -26.62 1.28
C GLY A 414 -22.95 -26.06 2.69
N SER A 415 -22.48 -26.91 3.59
CA SER A 415 -22.22 -26.58 5.00
C SER A 415 -20.80 -26.96 5.40
N SER A 416 -20.21 -26.19 6.32
CA SER A 416 -18.84 -26.39 6.79
C SER A 416 -18.77 -26.15 8.30
N HIS A 417 -18.43 -27.22 9.05
CA HIS A 417 -18.41 -27.20 10.51
C HIS A 417 -17.12 -27.76 11.08
N ILE A 418 -16.68 -27.19 12.17
CA ILE A 418 -15.74 -27.82 13.11
C ILE A 418 -16.56 -28.62 14.10
N CYS A 419 -16.17 -29.86 14.34
CA CYS A 419 -16.88 -30.79 15.19
C CYS A 419 -16.01 -31.25 16.37
N ALA A 420 -16.61 -31.54 17.49
CA ALA A 420 -15.94 -32.14 18.64
C ALA A 420 -16.56 -33.50 18.96
N GLY A 421 -15.73 -34.46 19.40
CA GLY A 421 -16.16 -35.81 19.68
C GLY A 421 -16.38 -36.70 18.43
N ALA A 422 -16.60 -37.99 18.66
CA ALA A 422 -16.77 -38.95 17.58
C ALA A 422 -18.16 -38.88 16.91
N ASP A 423 -19.17 -38.35 17.60
CA ASP A 423 -20.56 -38.38 17.14
C ASP A 423 -20.99 -37.03 16.52
N HIS A 424 -20.08 -36.07 16.39
CA HIS A 424 -20.33 -34.72 15.87
C HIS A 424 -21.48 -33.97 16.60
N GLU A 425 -21.70 -34.28 17.89
CA GLU A 425 -22.79 -33.67 18.66
C GLU A 425 -22.61 -32.15 18.88
N HIS A 426 -21.34 -31.73 18.95
CA HIS A 426 -20.98 -30.32 19.15
C HIS A 426 -20.34 -29.78 17.90
N MET A 427 -20.97 -28.78 17.29
CA MET A 427 -20.49 -28.16 16.05
C MET A 427 -20.44 -26.64 16.14
N ILE A 428 -19.52 -26.06 15.42
CA ILE A 428 -19.41 -24.60 15.19
C ILE A 428 -19.15 -24.36 13.71
N ASP A 429 -19.80 -23.35 13.14
CA ASP A 429 -19.60 -23.00 11.73
C ASP A 429 -18.15 -22.56 11.46
N MET A 430 -17.62 -23.01 10.34
CA MET A 430 -16.30 -22.56 9.89
C MET A 430 -16.36 -21.10 9.48
N SER A 431 -15.36 -20.35 9.93
CA SER A 431 -15.19 -18.92 9.68
C SER A 431 -13.72 -18.54 9.76
N PRO A 432 -13.31 -17.32 9.39
CA PRO A 432 -11.94 -16.85 9.61
C PRO A 432 -11.47 -17.02 11.07
N SER A 433 -12.37 -16.92 12.05
CA SER A 433 -12.07 -17.15 13.48
C SER A 433 -11.61 -18.58 13.78
N THR A 434 -12.12 -19.59 13.05
CA THR A 434 -11.75 -21.01 13.28
C THR A 434 -10.33 -21.34 12.85
N ARG A 435 -9.63 -20.45 12.11
CA ARG A 435 -8.20 -20.64 11.76
C ARG A 435 -7.29 -20.81 12.97
N LYS A 436 -7.73 -20.40 14.14
CA LYS A 436 -7.01 -20.61 15.42
C LYS A 436 -6.86 -22.08 15.76
N LEU A 437 -7.79 -22.91 15.31
CA LEU A 437 -7.80 -24.35 15.52
C LEU A 437 -6.89 -25.12 14.55
N PHE A 438 -6.30 -24.44 13.57
CA PHE A 438 -5.50 -25.07 12.52
C PHE A 438 -4.03 -24.69 12.63
N SER A 439 -3.16 -25.68 12.38
CA SER A 439 -1.79 -25.47 11.92
C SER A 439 -1.70 -25.85 10.45
N TYR A 440 -1.07 -25.03 9.63
CA TYR A 440 -1.01 -25.23 8.18
C TYR A 440 0.43 -25.16 7.67
N VAL A 441 0.82 -26.18 6.92
CA VAL A 441 2.07 -26.21 6.15
C VAL A 441 1.70 -26.18 4.68
N PRO A 442 1.79 -25.03 4.02
CA PRO A 442 1.48 -24.92 2.60
C PRO A 442 2.55 -25.56 1.72
N GLN A 443 2.18 -25.81 0.47
CA GLN A 443 3.10 -26.29 -0.56
C GLN A 443 4.25 -25.29 -0.78
N GLY A 444 5.47 -25.80 -0.94
CA GLY A 444 6.66 -25.01 -1.16
C GLY A 444 7.27 -24.45 0.12
N ASN A 445 8.14 -23.46 -0.04
CA ASN A 445 8.89 -22.89 1.06
C ASN A 445 8.26 -21.61 1.58
N THR A 446 7.83 -21.61 2.85
CA THR A 446 7.11 -20.50 3.50
C THR A 446 7.83 -19.96 4.74
N MET A 447 9.14 -20.21 4.84
CA MET A 447 9.95 -19.63 5.91
C MET A 447 10.14 -18.12 5.69
N PHE A 448 10.05 -17.35 6.77
CA PHE A 448 10.36 -15.93 6.78
C PHE A 448 11.87 -15.71 6.96
N SER A 449 12.36 -14.56 6.50
CA SER A 449 13.72 -14.12 6.82
C SER A 449 13.86 -13.86 8.31
N GLY A 450 14.97 -14.31 8.90
CA GLY A 450 15.23 -14.23 10.34
C GLY A 450 15.88 -15.51 10.84
N THR A 451 16.00 -15.71 12.16
CA THR A 451 16.56 -16.96 12.71
C THR A 451 15.53 -18.10 12.67
N ILE A 452 15.99 -19.34 12.83
CA ILE A 452 15.09 -20.50 13.00
C ILE A 452 14.20 -20.24 14.22
N ALA A 453 14.76 -19.78 15.34
CA ALA A 453 14.01 -19.48 16.56
C ALA A 453 12.94 -18.41 16.35
N GLU A 454 13.26 -17.31 15.63
CA GLU A 454 12.27 -16.28 15.25
C GLU A 454 11.13 -16.86 14.42
N ASN A 455 11.43 -17.70 13.44
CA ASN A 455 10.43 -18.38 12.62
C ASN A 455 9.50 -19.27 13.46
N MET A 456 10.02 -19.93 14.48
CA MET A 456 9.23 -20.74 15.41
C MET A 456 8.37 -19.86 16.33
N ARG A 457 8.94 -18.77 16.88
CA ARG A 457 8.23 -17.82 17.74
C ARG A 457 7.16 -17.00 17.02
N ASN A 458 7.17 -16.93 15.68
CA ASN A 458 6.07 -16.32 14.91
C ASN A 458 4.71 -17.00 15.15
N VAL A 459 4.68 -18.29 15.48
CA VAL A 459 3.41 -19.03 15.75
C VAL A 459 3.13 -19.21 17.23
N LYS A 460 4.15 -19.12 18.11
CA LYS A 460 4.06 -19.18 19.56
C LYS A 460 5.13 -18.26 20.15
N GLN A 461 4.74 -17.01 20.46
CA GLN A 461 5.67 -15.93 20.85
C GLN A 461 6.43 -16.23 22.16
N ASP A 462 5.83 -16.99 23.07
CA ASP A 462 6.35 -17.38 24.38
C ASP A 462 7.06 -18.74 24.34
N ALA A 463 7.35 -19.32 23.15
CA ALA A 463 8.01 -20.61 23.05
C ALA A 463 9.43 -20.57 23.63
N THR A 464 9.71 -21.51 24.54
CA THR A 464 11.06 -21.73 25.06
C THR A 464 11.94 -22.44 24.04
N ASP A 465 13.25 -22.39 24.23
CA ASP A 465 14.20 -23.07 23.33
C ASP A 465 14.00 -24.60 23.36
N GLU A 466 13.65 -25.16 24.54
CA GLU A 466 13.35 -26.58 24.71
C GLU A 466 12.13 -26.99 23.89
N GLU A 467 11.05 -26.21 23.92
CA GLU A 467 9.86 -26.45 23.11
C GLU A 467 10.15 -26.36 21.60
N ILE A 468 11.00 -25.43 21.18
CA ILE A 468 11.46 -25.31 19.80
C ILE A 468 12.25 -26.57 19.40
N ILE A 469 13.20 -27.01 20.23
CA ILE A 469 14.01 -28.19 19.97
C ILE A 469 13.12 -29.44 19.91
N GLU A 470 12.14 -29.57 20.80
CA GLU A 470 11.17 -30.68 20.77
C GLU A 470 10.41 -30.72 19.44
N ALA A 471 9.87 -29.62 19.00
CA ALA A 471 9.18 -29.52 17.71
C ALA A 471 10.11 -29.85 16.52
N LEU A 472 11.37 -29.39 16.56
CA LEU A 472 12.38 -29.73 15.55
C LEU A 472 12.70 -31.25 15.54
N LYS A 473 12.74 -31.90 16.70
CA LYS A 473 12.91 -33.36 16.82
C LYS A 473 11.73 -34.13 16.23
N LEU A 474 10.50 -33.71 16.54
CA LEU A 474 9.28 -34.30 15.97
C LEU A 474 9.27 -34.20 14.44
N ALA A 475 9.69 -33.07 13.87
CA ALA A 475 9.80 -32.87 12.42
C ALA A 475 11.06 -33.48 11.80
N CYS A 476 11.90 -34.24 12.56
CA CYS A 476 13.19 -34.76 12.10
C CYS A 476 14.13 -33.64 11.57
N ALA A 477 14.02 -32.42 12.10
CA ALA A 477 14.84 -31.28 11.70
C ALA A 477 16.03 -31.06 12.64
N TRP A 478 15.99 -31.52 13.88
CA TRP A 478 17.02 -31.29 14.88
C TRP A 478 18.40 -31.84 14.45
N ASP A 479 18.45 -32.99 13.81
CA ASP A 479 19.70 -33.64 13.39
C ASP A 479 20.61 -32.78 12.51
N PHE A 480 20.03 -31.87 11.74
CA PHE A 480 20.81 -30.92 10.95
C PHE A 480 20.93 -29.54 11.61
N VAL A 481 19.91 -29.11 12.38
CA VAL A 481 19.95 -27.80 13.07
C VAL A 481 21.02 -27.78 14.15
N GLU A 482 21.15 -28.88 14.93
CA GLU A 482 22.20 -29.03 15.95
C GLU A 482 23.62 -28.91 15.39
N LYS A 483 23.83 -29.25 14.11
CA LYS A 483 25.13 -29.15 13.43
C LYS A 483 25.44 -27.78 12.86
N LEU A 484 24.48 -26.86 12.88
CA LEU A 484 24.70 -25.49 12.43
C LEU A 484 25.55 -24.74 13.47
N PRO A 485 26.40 -23.81 13.04
CA PRO A 485 27.28 -23.06 13.96
C PRO A 485 26.51 -22.35 15.07
N ASP A 486 25.32 -21.80 14.75
CA ASP A 486 24.49 -21.03 15.67
C ASP A 486 23.23 -21.77 16.10
N GLY A 487 23.10 -23.09 15.80
CA GLY A 487 21.94 -23.91 16.17
C GLY A 487 20.61 -23.29 15.74
N ILE A 488 19.69 -23.08 16.68
CA ILE A 488 18.38 -22.46 16.43
C ILE A 488 18.46 -20.97 16.09
N GLU A 489 19.57 -20.29 16.37
CA GLU A 489 19.81 -18.89 16.00
C GLU A 489 20.39 -18.73 14.59
N SER A 490 20.57 -19.84 13.86
CA SER A 490 21.02 -19.80 12.46
C SER A 490 20.03 -19.08 11.56
N ILE A 491 20.55 -18.27 10.63
CA ILE A 491 19.75 -17.38 9.76
C ILE A 491 19.12 -18.16 8.62
N VAL A 492 17.83 -18.04 8.49
CA VAL A 492 17.01 -18.44 7.33
C VAL A 492 16.88 -17.21 6.42
N LYS A 493 17.33 -17.32 5.18
CA LYS A 493 17.13 -16.27 4.17
C LYS A 493 15.72 -16.33 3.60
N GLU A 494 15.36 -15.31 2.82
CA GLU A 494 14.07 -15.23 2.15
C GLU A 494 13.71 -16.54 1.44
N ARG A 495 12.48 -17.01 1.61
CA ARG A 495 11.95 -18.27 1.10
C ARG A 495 12.82 -19.49 1.50
N GLY A 496 13.39 -19.48 2.71
CA GLY A 496 14.21 -20.57 3.23
C GLY A 496 15.57 -20.74 2.55
N GLY A 497 16.05 -19.70 1.87
CA GLY A 497 17.39 -19.72 1.27
C GLY A 497 18.45 -20.03 2.31
N GLY A 498 19.42 -20.85 1.95
CA GLY A 498 20.46 -21.37 2.84
C GLY A 498 20.23 -22.81 3.28
N PHE A 499 19.01 -23.35 3.09
CA PHE A 499 18.64 -24.73 3.38
C PHE A 499 18.19 -25.47 2.12
N SER A 500 18.36 -26.79 2.09
CA SER A 500 17.75 -27.60 1.03
C SER A 500 16.23 -27.58 1.17
N GLU A 501 15.52 -27.86 0.08
CA GLU A 501 14.04 -27.86 0.09
C GLU A 501 13.48 -28.78 1.18
N GLY A 502 14.00 -29.99 1.32
CA GLY A 502 13.60 -30.92 2.36
C GLY A 502 13.94 -30.45 3.80
N GLN A 503 15.05 -29.70 3.99
CA GLN A 503 15.35 -29.06 5.27
C GLN A 503 14.34 -27.96 5.59
N ALA A 504 14.03 -27.10 4.62
CA ALA A 504 13.07 -26.03 4.78
C ALA A 504 11.64 -26.55 5.01
N GLN A 505 11.24 -27.63 4.34
CA GLN A 505 9.96 -28.31 4.63
C GLN A 505 9.91 -28.84 6.07
N ARG A 506 10.97 -29.50 6.56
CA ARG A 506 11.02 -29.98 7.95
C ARG A 506 10.96 -28.85 8.97
N LEU A 507 11.61 -27.69 8.71
CA LEU A 507 11.47 -26.49 9.54
C LEU A 507 10.03 -25.97 9.54
N SER A 508 9.36 -25.95 8.38
CA SER A 508 7.96 -25.53 8.26
C SER A 508 7.01 -26.47 9.01
N ILE A 509 7.27 -27.78 8.96
CA ILE A 509 6.52 -28.79 9.75
C ILE A 509 6.76 -28.54 11.24
N ALA A 510 8.01 -28.35 11.69
CA ALA A 510 8.33 -28.08 13.09
C ALA A 510 7.58 -26.84 13.61
N ARG A 511 7.54 -25.77 12.81
CA ARG A 511 6.77 -24.55 13.13
C ARG A 511 5.27 -24.84 13.32
N ALA A 512 4.69 -25.66 12.45
CA ALA A 512 3.28 -26.02 12.56
C ALA A 512 3.02 -26.91 13.79
N LEU A 513 3.94 -27.81 14.13
CA LEU A 513 3.83 -28.68 15.31
C LEU A 513 3.95 -27.91 16.62
N LEU A 514 4.85 -26.92 16.68
CA LEU A 514 5.05 -26.06 17.86
C LEU A 514 3.78 -25.28 18.25
N ARG A 515 2.95 -24.93 17.28
CA ARG A 515 1.69 -24.22 17.52
C ARG A 515 0.70 -25.03 18.37
N ARG A 516 0.78 -26.36 18.37
CA ARG A 516 -0.10 -27.30 19.10
C ARG A 516 -1.59 -27.03 18.82
N SER A 517 -1.95 -26.84 17.54
CA SER A 517 -3.35 -26.75 17.11
C SER A 517 -4.00 -28.12 17.00
N PRO A 518 -5.31 -28.28 17.31
CA PRO A 518 -6.02 -29.55 17.24
C PRO A 518 -6.12 -30.13 15.83
N ILE A 519 -6.05 -29.32 14.78
CA ILE A 519 -6.09 -29.79 13.40
C ILE A 519 -4.81 -29.35 12.68
N LEU A 520 -4.14 -30.30 12.00
CA LEU A 520 -2.94 -30.07 11.21
C LEU A 520 -3.22 -30.31 9.73
N LEU A 521 -2.93 -29.33 8.90
CA LEU A 521 -3.05 -29.40 7.44
C LEU A 521 -1.67 -29.42 6.81
N LEU A 522 -1.39 -30.41 5.97
CA LEU A 522 -0.11 -30.62 5.27
C LEU A 522 -0.37 -30.61 3.76
N ASP A 523 -0.07 -29.52 3.06
CA ASP A 523 -0.26 -29.38 1.61
C ASP A 523 1.02 -29.75 0.86
N GLU A 524 1.11 -31.02 0.43
CA GLU A 524 2.32 -31.58 -0.19
C GLU A 524 3.61 -31.30 0.60
N ALA A 525 3.46 -31.13 1.92
CA ALA A 525 4.53 -30.65 2.80
C ALA A 525 5.68 -31.65 3.00
N THR A 526 5.52 -32.89 2.51
CA THR A 526 6.53 -33.97 2.58
C THR A 526 7.12 -34.31 1.21
N SER A 527 6.75 -33.59 0.15
CA SER A 527 7.13 -33.90 -1.23
C SER A 527 8.64 -33.88 -1.50
N ALA A 528 9.40 -33.02 -0.81
CA ALA A 528 10.86 -32.94 -0.92
C ALA A 528 11.61 -33.85 0.10
N LEU A 529 10.89 -34.66 0.91
CA LEU A 529 11.49 -35.59 1.83
C LEU A 529 11.70 -36.95 1.16
N ASP A 530 12.75 -37.66 1.57
CA ASP A 530 12.88 -39.07 1.26
C ASP A 530 11.82 -39.90 2.00
N VAL A 531 11.49 -41.08 1.47
CA VAL A 531 10.42 -41.95 1.97
C VAL A 531 10.64 -42.35 3.46
N THR A 532 11.88 -42.52 3.89
CA THR A 532 12.21 -42.91 5.26
C THR A 532 11.94 -41.74 6.23
N THR A 533 12.37 -40.56 5.88
CA THR A 533 12.14 -39.35 6.69
C THR A 533 10.66 -38.99 6.72
N GLU A 534 9.95 -39.07 5.60
CA GLU A 534 8.51 -38.84 5.52
C GLU A 534 7.73 -39.77 6.49
N ARG A 535 7.98 -41.07 6.41
CA ARG A 535 7.36 -42.04 7.33
C ARG A 535 7.68 -41.75 8.80
N LYS A 536 8.92 -41.35 9.11
CA LYS A 536 9.35 -40.99 10.46
C LYS A 536 8.61 -39.77 10.97
N VAL A 537 8.50 -38.71 10.16
CA VAL A 537 7.76 -37.48 10.51
C VAL A 537 6.29 -37.79 10.78
N LEU A 538 5.62 -38.50 9.87
CA LEU A 538 4.20 -38.84 10.05
C LEU A 538 3.98 -39.73 11.26
N ARG A 539 4.85 -40.72 11.51
CA ARG A 539 4.80 -41.55 12.71
C ARG A 539 4.99 -40.72 13.99
N ASN A 540 5.95 -39.79 13.99
CA ASN A 540 6.17 -38.91 15.13
C ASN A 540 4.93 -38.05 15.41
N ILE A 541 4.26 -37.52 14.35
CA ILE A 541 3.01 -36.77 14.49
C ILE A 541 1.90 -37.60 15.13
N MET A 542 1.78 -38.89 14.75
CA MET A 542 0.77 -39.78 15.32
C MET A 542 1.07 -40.18 16.77
N GLN A 543 2.34 -40.29 17.12
CA GLN A 543 2.80 -40.72 18.47
C GLN A 543 3.04 -39.51 19.39
N ASP A 544 2.79 -38.28 18.92
CA ASP A 544 2.95 -37.08 19.73
C ASP A 544 2.02 -37.13 20.96
N THR A 545 2.49 -36.63 22.07
CA THR A 545 1.72 -36.45 23.31
C THR A 545 0.53 -35.50 23.15
N TYR A 546 0.55 -34.67 22.12
CA TYR A 546 -0.55 -33.80 21.73
C TYR A 546 -1.31 -34.39 20.54
N PRO A 547 -2.41 -35.12 20.79
CA PRO A 547 -3.18 -35.76 19.74
C PRO A 547 -3.87 -34.69 18.86
N ARG A 548 -3.82 -34.90 17.55
CA ARG A 548 -4.38 -33.99 16.57
C ARG A 548 -4.99 -34.72 15.38
N THR A 549 -5.98 -34.12 14.76
CA THR A 549 -6.51 -34.55 13.47
C THR A 549 -5.59 -34.03 12.38
N CYS A 550 -5.20 -34.89 11.44
CA CYS A 550 -4.28 -34.51 10.37
C CYS A 550 -4.92 -34.68 9.00
N ILE A 551 -4.87 -33.66 8.15
CA ILE A 551 -5.29 -33.74 6.75
C ILE A 551 -4.07 -33.48 5.89
N VAL A 552 -3.74 -34.47 5.03
CA VAL A 552 -2.54 -34.43 4.18
C VAL A 552 -2.92 -34.54 2.70
N THR A 553 -2.43 -33.62 1.89
CA THR A 553 -2.47 -33.81 0.43
C THR A 553 -1.20 -34.53 0.01
N THR A 554 -1.37 -35.58 -0.76
CA THR A 554 -0.22 -36.42 -1.17
C THR A 554 -0.46 -37.08 -2.52
N HIS A 555 0.64 -37.38 -3.21
CA HIS A 555 0.68 -38.24 -4.39
C HIS A 555 1.48 -39.54 -4.10
N ARG A 556 1.88 -39.77 -2.83
CA ARG A 556 2.76 -40.88 -2.48
C ARG A 556 2.00 -42.05 -1.87
N PRO A 557 2.14 -43.25 -2.45
CA PRO A 557 1.48 -44.47 -1.94
C PRO A 557 1.86 -44.80 -0.48
N THR A 558 3.07 -44.42 -0.07
CA THR A 558 3.60 -44.69 1.27
C THR A 558 2.85 -44.03 2.40
N VAL A 559 2.18 -42.89 2.11
CA VAL A 559 1.37 -42.12 3.07
C VAL A 559 -0.01 -42.78 3.21
N LEU A 560 -0.57 -43.28 2.11
CA LEU A 560 -1.93 -43.85 2.10
C LEU A 560 -2.09 -45.05 3.06
N ASN A 561 -1.02 -45.83 3.23
CA ASN A 561 -1.01 -46.99 4.14
C ASN A 561 -1.14 -46.64 5.64
N ILE A 562 -0.94 -45.39 6.01
CA ILE A 562 -1.03 -44.94 7.40
C ILE A 562 -2.23 -44.03 7.66
N CYS A 563 -3.02 -43.76 6.61
CA CYS A 563 -4.21 -42.91 6.72
C CYS A 563 -5.42 -43.74 7.15
N ASN A 564 -6.28 -43.17 7.97
CA ASN A 564 -7.55 -43.74 8.39
C ASN A 564 -8.59 -43.64 7.29
N ARG A 565 -8.53 -42.55 6.50
CA ARG A 565 -9.43 -42.31 5.38
C ARG A 565 -8.67 -41.70 4.22
N VAL A 566 -9.09 -42.05 3.00
CA VAL A 566 -8.55 -41.46 1.77
C VAL A 566 -9.69 -40.92 0.93
N TYR A 567 -9.62 -39.66 0.57
CA TYR A 567 -10.55 -39.02 -0.33
C TYR A 567 -9.89 -38.73 -1.68
N ALA A 568 -10.53 -39.15 -2.75
CA ALA A 568 -10.13 -38.80 -4.11
C ALA A 568 -10.87 -37.57 -4.59
N ILE A 569 -10.13 -36.58 -5.06
CA ILE A 569 -10.70 -35.41 -5.75
C ILE A 569 -10.61 -35.69 -7.25
N ARG A 570 -11.77 -35.87 -7.87
CA ARG A 570 -11.92 -36.10 -9.31
C ARG A 570 -13.28 -35.60 -9.79
N ASP A 571 -13.36 -35.14 -11.02
CA ASP A 571 -14.63 -34.67 -11.64
C ASP A 571 -15.42 -33.68 -10.77
N LYS A 572 -14.71 -32.75 -10.09
CA LYS A 572 -15.27 -31.75 -9.17
C LYS A 572 -15.97 -32.31 -7.91
N LYS A 573 -15.73 -33.55 -7.59
CA LYS A 573 -16.24 -34.22 -6.39
C LYS A 573 -15.10 -34.63 -5.46
N CYS A 574 -15.45 -34.85 -4.21
CA CYS A 574 -14.56 -35.43 -3.20
C CYS A 574 -15.21 -36.70 -2.68
N GLU A 575 -14.65 -37.84 -3.05
CA GLU A 575 -15.25 -39.16 -2.79
C GLU A 575 -14.31 -39.98 -1.90
N ILE A 576 -14.87 -40.66 -0.89
CA ILE A 576 -14.11 -41.55 -0.04
C ILE A 576 -13.76 -42.82 -0.82
N LEU A 577 -12.50 -43.25 -0.78
CA LEU A 577 -12.05 -44.48 -1.42
C LEU A 577 -12.20 -45.65 -0.46
N ASN A 578 -12.58 -46.84 -1.01
CA ASN A 578 -12.57 -48.08 -0.29
C ASN A 578 -11.18 -48.74 -0.32
N ASP A 579 -10.97 -49.79 0.50
CA ASP A 579 -9.68 -50.46 0.62
C ASP A 579 -9.16 -51.05 -0.70
N VAL A 580 -10.06 -51.49 -1.59
CA VAL A 580 -9.70 -52.04 -2.92
C VAL A 580 -9.17 -50.92 -3.81
N GLU A 581 -9.87 -49.81 -3.89
CA GLU A 581 -9.46 -48.63 -4.68
C GLU A 581 -8.13 -48.06 -4.17
N ILE A 582 -7.92 -48.02 -2.85
CA ILE A 582 -6.65 -47.61 -2.24
C ILE A 582 -5.52 -48.55 -2.67
N HIS A 583 -5.75 -49.88 -2.64
CA HIS A 583 -4.76 -50.86 -3.09
C HIS A 583 -4.44 -50.74 -4.57
N GLU A 584 -5.43 -50.57 -5.42
CA GLU A 584 -5.24 -50.33 -6.86
C GLU A 584 -4.45 -49.05 -7.12
N MET A 585 -4.76 -47.97 -6.41
CA MET A 585 -4.04 -46.73 -6.50
C MET A 585 -2.56 -46.89 -6.09
N ILE A 586 -2.28 -47.63 -5.00
CA ILE A 586 -0.91 -47.90 -4.53
C ILE A 586 -0.11 -48.70 -5.57
N GLN A 587 -0.76 -49.59 -6.34
CA GLN A 587 -0.10 -50.39 -7.37
C GLN A 587 0.13 -49.59 -8.68
N THR A 588 -0.66 -48.57 -8.91
CA THR A 588 -0.61 -47.74 -10.14
C THR A 588 0.40 -46.58 -10.05
N PHE A 589 0.79 -46.21 -8.83
CA PHE A 589 1.83 -45.21 -8.55
C PHE A 589 3.21 -45.88 -8.43
#